data_c27e6bad4c0ce9a7d5bfdda0d3185c6d
#
_entry.id   c27e6bad4c0ce9a7d5bfdda0d3185c6d
#
_cell.length_a   1.000
_cell.length_b   1.000
_cell.length_c   1.000
_cell.angle_alpha   90.00
_cell.angle_beta   90.00
_cell.angle_gamma   90.00
#
_symmetry.space_group_name_H-M   'P 1'
#
loop_
_entity.id
_entity.type
_entity.pdbx_description
1 polymer ?
#
loop_
_entity_poly.entity_id
_entity_poly.type
_entity_poly.pdbx_seq_one_letter_code
_entity_poly.pdbx_strand_id
1 'polypeptide(L)'
;MKVAVVVRFFLLVLISIAQVGCSVQTKETYDQQADFSSYKTFCWMSGCEFKFNGPEYFNDSLLRENLKESIIKELEAKGLTQDMNNPDLLVGFTITVKDEQAIVYHRAEDTPVYIKPLETEKEVINYLKGSLIIGMADAKNSKMVWQSQAISYMELNPEFTERNIRKGIKYVLRNYPPKAN
;
A
#
# COMPACT_ATOMS: atom_id res chain seq x y z
N MET A 1 35.61 -10.33 -30.63
CA MET A 1 34.29 -9.73 -30.83
C MET A 1 33.11 -10.64 -30.37
N LYS A 2 33.10 -11.95 -30.68
CA LYS A 2 31.95 -12.86 -30.30
C LYS A 2 31.78 -13.04 -28.79
N VAL A 3 32.86 -13.10 -27.98
CA VAL A 3 32.80 -13.29 -26.52
C VAL A 3 32.16 -12.08 -25.82
N ALA A 4 32.49 -10.86 -26.25
CA ALA A 4 31.92 -9.63 -25.66
C ALA A 4 30.39 -9.50 -25.89
N VAL A 5 29.88 -10.01 -27.01
CA VAL A 5 28.46 -10.02 -27.33
C VAL A 5 27.69 -11.03 -26.44
N VAL A 6 28.27 -12.21 -26.22
CA VAL A 6 27.68 -13.26 -25.37
C VAL A 6 27.63 -12.80 -23.90
N VAL A 7 28.71 -12.19 -23.40
CA VAL A 7 28.74 -11.64 -22.03
C VAL A 7 27.70 -10.52 -21.84
N ARG A 8 27.54 -9.66 -22.84
CA ARG A 8 26.57 -8.57 -22.81
C ARG A 8 25.11 -9.07 -22.85
N PHE A 9 24.86 -10.14 -23.60
CA PHE A 9 23.56 -10.79 -23.64
C PHE A 9 23.23 -11.50 -22.33
N PHE A 10 24.21 -12.16 -21.70
CA PHE A 10 24.05 -12.80 -20.38
C PHE A 10 23.78 -11.79 -19.26
N LEU A 11 24.44 -10.61 -19.32
CA LEU A 11 24.21 -9.52 -18.35
C LEU A 11 22.80 -8.93 -18.47
N LEU A 12 22.27 -8.80 -19.69
CA LEU A 12 20.91 -8.31 -19.95
C LEU A 12 19.84 -9.31 -19.47
N VAL A 13 20.09 -10.61 -19.61
CA VAL A 13 19.17 -11.66 -19.12
C VAL A 13 19.17 -11.73 -17.58
N LEU A 14 20.32 -11.51 -16.92
CA LEU A 14 20.38 -11.48 -15.45
C LEU A 14 19.61 -10.32 -14.82
N ILE A 15 19.52 -9.17 -15.50
CA ILE A 15 18.80 -7.98 -15.00
C ILE A 15 17.27 -8.16 -15.08
N SER A 16 16.77 -9.02 -15.97
CA SER A 16 15.32 -9.25 -16.15
C SER A 16 14.68 -10.18 -15.09
N ILE A 17 15.46 -10.88 -14.27
CA ILE A 17 14.94 -11.87 -13.30
C ILE A 17 14.64 -11.23 -11.90
N ALA A 18 15.00 -9.98 -11.66
CA ALA A 18 14.91 -9.33 -10.34
C ALA A 18 13.56 -8.65 -10.04
N GLN A 19 12.46 -8.98 -10.73
CA GLN A 19 11.16 -8.33 -10.55
C GLN A 19 10.13 -9.19 -9.79
N VAL A 20 10.56 -9.99 -8.81
CA VAL A 20 9.63 -10.60 -7.85
C VAL A 20 9.36 -9.57 -6.76
N GLY A 21 8.51 -8.61 -7.05
CA GLY A 21 8.04 -7.62 -6.09
C GLY A 21 6.73 -8.09 -5.46
N CYS A 22 6.67 -8.02 -4.15
CA CYS A 22 5.43 -8.15 -3.38
C CYS A 22 4.37 -7.23 -4.01
N SER A 23 3.29 -7.77 -4.57
CA SER A 23 2.30 -6.98 -5.31
C SER A 23 1.34 -6.28 -4.34
N VAL A 24 1.69 -5.08 -3.92
CA VAL A 24 0.72 -4.18 -3.26
C VAL A 24 -0.23 -3.66 -4.32
N GLN A 25 -1.51 -3.93 -4.18
CA GLN A 25 -2.55 -3.38 -5.06
C GLN A 25 -2.98 -2.02 -4.54
N THR A 26 -3.02 -1.02 -5.40
CA THR A 26 -3.53 0.31 -5.06
C THR A 26 -4.73 0.67 -5.93
N LYS A 27 -5.74 1.28 -5.28
CA LYS A 27 -6.88 1.91 -5.94
C LYS A 27 -6.96 3.37 -5.52
N GLU A 28 -7.06 4.25 -6.47
CA GLU A 28 -7.10 5.69 -6.27
C GLU A 28 -8.38 6.28 -6.84
N THR A 29 -8.92 7.26 -6.14
CA THR A 29 -10.07 8.07 -6.58
C THR A 29 -9.83 9.52 -6.21
N TYR A 30 -10.21 10.46 -7.08
CA TYR A 30 -10.10 11.89 -6.83
C TYR A 30 -11.19 12.69 -7.53
N ASP A 31 -11.46 13.87 -7.01
CA ASP A 31 -12.37 14.82 -7.62
C ASP A 31 -11.69 15.50 -8.81
N GLN A 32 -12.20 15.27 -10.01
CA GLN A 32 -11.67 15.86 -11.26
C GLN A 32 -11.87 17.38 -11.34
N GLN A 33 -12.76 17.93 -10.50
CA GLN A 33 -13.04 19.38 -10.45
C GLN A 33 -12.17 20.10 -9.40
N ALA A 34 -11.42 19.38 -8.57
CA ALA A 34 -10.56 19.97 -7.56
C ALA A 34 -9.29 20.55 -8.21
N ASP A 35 -8.95 21.76 -7.84
CA ASP A 35 -7.68 22.38 -8.23
C ASP A 35 -6.57 21.99 -7.24
N PHE A 36 -5.91 20.89 -7.50
CA PHE A 36 -4.82 20.40 -6.67
C PHE A 36 -3.61 21.33 -6.61
N SER A 37 -3.47 22.27 -7.55
CA SER A 37 -2.39 23.25 -7.55
C SER A 37 -2.59 24.34 -6.51
N SER A 38 -3.81 24.57 -6.05
CA SER A 38 -4.17 25.56 -5.02
C SER A 38 -3.86 25.08 -3.60
N TYR A 39 -3.80 23.76 -3.37
CA TYR A 39 -3.51 23.21 -2.04
C TYR A 39 -2.03 23.31 -1.71
N LYS A 40 -1.70 23.97 -0.60
CA LYS A 40 -0.33 24.20 -0.12
C LYS A 40 -0.12 23.68 1.29
N THR A 41 -1.19 23.64 2.09
CA THR A 41 -1.12 23.30 3.50
C THR A 41 -2.05 22.14 3.85
N PHE A 42 -1.70 21.41 4.91
CA PHE A 42 -2.55 20.33 5.42
C PHE A 42 -2.50 20.26 6.94
N CYS A 43 -3.56 19.72 7.54
CA CYS A 43 -3.54 19.22 8.91
C CYS A 43 -4.23 17.85 9.00
N TRP A 44 -4.17 17.26 10.18
CA TRP A 44 -4.91 16.03 10.44
C TRP A 44 -6.40 16.33 10.63
N MET A 45 -7.24 15.49 10.06
CA MET A 45 -8.68 15.55 10.24
C MET A 45 -9.03 15.27 11.70
N SER A 46 -9.50 16.26 12.43
CA SER A 46 -9.81 16.15 13.87
C SER A 46 -10.79 15.01 14.14
N GLY A 47 -10.43 14.11 15.07
CA GLY A 47 -11.22 12.95 15.45
C GLY A 47 -11.27 11.81 14.42
N CYS A 48 -10.62 11.99 13.25
CA CYS A 48 -10.58 10.98 12.18
C CYS A 48 -9.18 10.80 11.59
N GLU A 49 -8.17 11.42 12.18
CA GLU A 49 -6.78 11.37 11.71
C GLU A 49 -6.24 9.95 11.61
N PHE A 50 -6.69 9.07 12.51
CA PHE A 50 -6.32 7.66 12.53
C PHE A 50 -7.49 6.78 12.96
N LYS A 51 -7.76 5.76 12.17
CA LYS A 51 -8.67 4.66 12.55
C LYS A 51 -7.99 3.32 12.37
N PHE A 52 -8.11 2.45 13.36
CA PHE A 52 -7.62 1.09 13.31
C PHE A 52 -8.77 0.10 13.48
N ASN A 53 -8.86 -0.87 12.57
CA ASN A 53 -9.82 -1.96 12.61
C ASN A 53 -9.04 -3.28 12.44
N GLY A 54 -8.87 -4.02 13.51
CA GLY A 54 -8.11 -5.27 13.46
C GLY A 54 -7.81 -5.83 14.84
N PRO A 55 -7.04 -6.90 14.93
CA PRO A 55 -6.59 -7.46 16.20
C PRO A 55 -5.79 -6.45 17.01
N GLU A 56 -6.08 -6.36 18.32
CA GLU A 56 -5.49 -5.35 19.21
C GLU A 56 -3.96 -5.40 19.26
N TYR A 57 -3.36 -6.59 19.10
CA TYR A 57 -1.90 -6.75 19.09
C TYR A 57 -1.18 -6.04 17.93
N PHE A 58 -1.93 -5.59 16.90
CA PHE A 58 -1.41 -4.72 15.84
C PHE A 58 -1.67 -3.22 16.10
N ASN A 59 -2.44 -2.88 17.14
CA ASN A 59 -2.77 -1.50 17.47
C ASN A 59 -1.65 -0.83 18.28
N ASP A 60 -0.45 -0.89 17.79
CA ASP A 60 0.75 -0.35 18.44
C ASP A 60 0.89 1.16 18.22
N SER A 61 1.21 1.89 19.30
CA SER A 61 1.43 3.34 19.25
C SER A 61 2.62 3.75 18.39
N LEU A 62 3.71 2.96 18.44
CA LEU A 62 4.91 3.22 17.63
C LEU A 62 4.62 3.04 16.14
N LEU A 63 3.85 2.00 15.77
CA LEU A 63 3.39 1.80 14.39
C LEU A 63 2.58 3.01 13.90
N ARG A 64 1.66 3.52 14.74
CA ARG A 64 0.85 4.70 14.41
C ARG A 64 1.68 5.94 14.19
N GLU A 65 2.66 6.20 15.07
CA GLU A 65 3.55 7.34 14.95
C GLU A 65 4.42 7.25 13.70
N ASN A 66 5.03 6.10 13.43
CA ASN A 66 5.83 5.87 12.24
C ASN A 66 5.03 6.07 10.94
N LEU A 67 3.77 5.66 10.93
CA LEU A 67 2.86 5.89 9.80
C LEU A 67 2.56 7.38 9.62
N LYS A 68 2.20 8.08 10.72
CA LYS A 68 1.96 9.54 10.72
C LYS A 68 3.15 10.30 10.18
N GLU A 69 4.34 10.06 10.74
CA GLU A 69 5.57 10.70 10.29
C GLU A 69 5.88 10.41 8.82
N SER A 70 5.68 9.17 8.38
CA SER A 70 5.93 8.80 6.99
C SER A 70 4.99 9.51 6.03
N ILE A 71 3.71 9.68 6.42
CA ILE A 71 2.73 10.44 5.63
C ILE A 71 3.13 11.92 5.58
N ILE A 72 3.50 12.54 6.72
CA ILE A 72 3.96 13.93 6.77
C ILE A 72 5.13 14.13 5.82
N LYS A 73 6.20 13.33 5.99
CA LYS A 73 7.42 13.42 5.17
C LYS A 73 7.14 13.27 3.66
N GLU A 74 6.21 12.39 3.30
CA GLU A 74 5.87 12.19 1.89
C GLU A 74 5.02 13.35 1.33
N LEU A 75 4.10 13.93 2.12
CA LEU A 75 3.32 15.09 1.72
C LEU A 75 4.20 16.35 1.60
N GLU A 76 5.14 16.54 2.52
CA GLU A 76 6.14 17.60 2.44
C GLU A 76 7.03 17.48 1.21
N ALA A 77 7.47 16.26 0.88
CA ALA A 77 8.23 15.99 -0.34
C ALA A 77 7.43 16.29 -1.62
N LYS A 78 6.10 16.37 -1.52
CA LYS A 78 5.19 16.75 -2.61
C LYS A 78 4.82 18.25 -2.59
N GLY A 79 5.42 19.02 -1.69
CA GLY A 79 5.28 20.48 -1.63
C GLY A 79 4.15 20.97 -0.75
N LEU A 80 3.54 20.10 0.08
CA LEU A 80 2.59 20.51 1.11
C LEU A 80 3.32 20.84 2.41
N THR A 81 2.81 21.79 3.19
CA THR A 81 3.34 22.16 4.51
C THR A 81 2.26 21.90 5.57
N GLN A 82 2.66 21.43 6.73
CA GLN A 82 1.70 21.25 7.83
C GLN A 82 1.33 22.60 8.44
N ASP A 83 0.01 22.92 8.47
CA ASP A 83 -0.55 24.10 9.12
C ASP A 83 -1.80 23.70 9.93
N MET A 84 -1.69 23.79 11.24
CA MET A 84 -2.78 23.40 12.15
C MET A 84 -3.88 24.44 12.28
N ASN A 85 -3.61 25.70 11.89
CA ASN A 85 -4.52 26.82 12.09
C ASN A 85 -5.35 27.14 10.84
N ASN A 86 -4.74 27.04 9.66
CA ASN A 86 -5.39 27.39 8.40
C ASN A 86 -5.01 26.40 7.27
N PRO A 87 -5.39 25.13 7.41
CA PRO A 87 -5.06 24.13 6.40
C PRO A 87 -5.93 24.28 5.15
N ASP A 88 -5.37 23.93 3.99
CA ASP A 88 -6.13 23.75 2.77
C ASP A 88 -6.77 22.36 2.70
N LEU A 89 -6.05 21.34 3.25
CA LEU A 89 -6.46 19.95 3.25
C LEU A 89 -6.56 19.37 4.66
N LEU A 90 -7.58 18.56 4.87
CA LEU A 90 -7.74 17.67 6.03
C LEU A 90 -7.32 16.27 5.65
N VAL A 91 -6.33 15.70 6.33
CA VAL A 91 -5.78 14.36 6.05
C VAL A 91 -6.20 13.38 7.12
N GLY A 92 -6.67 12.22 6.71
CA GLY A 92 -6.96 11.11 7.61
C GLY A 92 -6.52 9.78 7.00
N PHE A 93 -6.27 8.77 7.86
CA PHE A 93 -5.98 7.44 7.37
C PHE A 93 -6.63 6.35 8.22
N THR A 94 -6.95 5.25 7.57
CA THR A 94 -7.57 4.08 8.20
C THR A 94 -6.76 2.84 7.87
N ILE A 95 -6.44 2.05 8.89
CA ILE A 95 -5.83 0.73 8.73
C ILE A 95 -6.86 -0.32 9.09
N THR A 96 -6.96 -1.34 8.24
CA THR A 96 -7.75 -2.53 8.53
C THR A 96 -6.86 -3.76 8.37
N VAL A 97 -6.85 -4.65 9.37
CA VAL A 97 -6.16 -5.94 9.33
C VAL A 97 -7.18 -7.02 9.60
N LYS A 98 -7.21 -8.05 8.75
CA LYS A 98 -8.10 -9.21 8.86
C LYS A 98 -7.32 -10.50 8.73
N ASP A 99 -7.68 -11.49 9.54
CA ASP A 99 -7.26 -12.86 9.33
C ASP A 99 -8.05 -13.45 8.16
N GLU A 100 -7.34 -14.06 7.23
CA GLU A 100 -7.94 -14.74 6.08
C GLU A 100 -7.30 -16.11 5.88
N GLN A 101 -8.00 -16.98 5.18
CA GLN A 101 -7.55 -18.34 4.87
C GLN A 101 -7.67 -18.61 3.38
N ALA A 102 -6.66 -19.26 2.82
CA ALA A 102 -6.72 -19.85 1.49
C ALA A 102 -6.66 -21.37 1.60
N ILE A 103 -7.44 -22.06 0.80
CA ILE A 103 -7.38 -23.51 0.67
C ILE A 103 -6.68 -23.81 -0.65
N VAL A 104 -5.52 -24.45 -0.56
CA VAL A 104 -4.76 -24.92 -1.71
C VAL A 104 -4.98 -26.42 -1.86
N TYR A 105 -5.32 -26.85 -3.07
CA TYR A 105 -5.49 -28.26 -3.42
C TYR A 105 -4.25 -28.71 -4.18
N HIS A 106 -3.52 -29.66 -3.60
CA HIS A 106 -2.35 -30.24 -4.24
C HIS A 106 -2.79 -31.49 -5.02
N ARG A 107 -2.31 -31.62 -6.23
CA ARG A 107 -2.44 -32.83 -7.03
C ARG A 107 -1.23 -33.72 -6.74
N ALA A 108 -1.46 -35.04 -6.56
CA ALA A 108 -0.35 -35.97 -6.48
C ALA A 108 0.50 -35.87 -7.77
N GLU A 109 1.82 -35.74 -7.63
CA GLU A 109 2.74 -35.48 -8.75
C GLU A 109 2.65 -36.56 -9.85
N ASP A 110 2.38 -37.83 -9.46
CA ASP A 110 2.30 -38.95 -10.36
C ASP A 110 0.90 -39.18 -11.00
N THR A 111 -0.07 -38.29 -10.74
CA THR A 111 -1.41 -38.45 -11.29
C THR A 111 -1.48 -37.89 -12.70
N PRO A 112 -1.77 -38.73 -13.74
CA PRO A 112 -1.94 -38.23 -15.09
C PRO A 112 -2.99 -37.14 -15.20
N VAL A 113 -2.76 -36.16 -16.06
CA VAL A 113 -3.60 -34.93 -16.17
C VAL A 113 -5.07 -35.23 -16.49
N TYR A 114 -5.33 -36.35 -17.16
CA TYR A 114 -6.67 -36.80 -17.55
C TYR A 114 -7.37 -37.68 -16.51
N ILE A 115 -6.68 -38.05 -15.41
CA ILE A 115 -7.27 -38.82 -14.31
C ILE A 115 -7.55 -37.88 -13.14
N LYS A 116 -8.80 -37.84 -12.68
CA LYS A 116 -9.15 -37.13 -11.48
C LYS A 116 -8.67 -37.91 -10.25
N PRO A 117 -7.82 -37.36 -9.38
CA PRO A 117 -7.37 -38.08 -8.18
C PRO A 117 -8.54 -38.37 -7.26
N LEU A 118 -8.51 -39.52 -6.59
CA LEU A 118 -9.52 -39.94 -5.62
C LEU A 118 -9.47 -39.06 -4.37
N GLU A 119 -8.28 -38.66 -3.97
CA GLU A 119 -8.05 -37.74 -2.85
C GLU A 119 -7.16 -36.58 -3.30
N THR A 120 -7.51 -35.38 -2.88
CA THR A 120 -6.72 -34.19 -3.09
C THR A 120 -6.27 -33.70 -1.71
N GLU A 121 -4.97 -33.63 -1.50
CA GLU A 121 -4.46 -33.02 -0.28
C GLU A 121 -4.87 -31.55 -0.23
N LYS A 122 -5.43 -31.18 0.91
CA LYS A 122 -5.84 -29.80 1.20
C LYS A 122 -4.83 -29.19 2.14
N GLU A 123 -4.27 -28.08 1.73
CA GLU A 123 -3.47 -27.22 2.60
C GLU A 123 -4.28 -25.97 2.94
N VAL A 124 -4.36 -25.65 4.23
CA VAL A 124 -4.96 -24.39 4.70
C VAL A 124 -3.85 -23.42 5.02
N ILE A 125 -3.75 -22.36 4.23
CA ILE A 125 -2.78 -21.29 4.43
C ILE A 125 -3.49 -20.15 5.15
N ASN A 126 -3.03 -19.82 6.36
CA ASN A 126 -3.49 -18.66 7.09
C ASN A 126 -2.61 -17.45 6.76
N TYR A 127 -3.22 -16.31 6.50
CA TYR A 127 -2.52 -15.06 6.19
C TYR A 127 -3.30 -13.85 6.69
N LEU A 128 -2.63 -12.70 6.74
CA LEU A 128 -3.27 -11.43 7.07
C LEU A 128 -3.52 -10.65 5.77
N LYS A 129 -4.70 -10.05 5.71
CA LYS A 129 -5.02 -9.05 4.70
C LYS A 129 -5.04 -7.68 5.34
N GLY A 130 -4.00 -6.88 5.04
CA GLY A 130 -3.90 -5.50 5.44
C GLY A 130 -4.45 -4.54 4.39
N SER A 131 -5.14 -3.50 4.82
CA SER A 131 -5.53 -2.39 3.95
C SER A 131 -5.24 -1.08 4.64
N LEU A 132 -4.62 -0.16 3.90
CA LEU A 132 -4.38 1.22 4.30
C LEU A 132 -5.14 2.14 3.35
N ILE A 133 -5.97 3.01 3.91
CA ILE A 133 -6.67 4.06 3.17
C ILE A 133 -6.15 5.40 3.67
N ILE A 134 -5.68 6.26 2.76
CA ILE A 134 -5.36 7.66 3.04
C ILE A 134 -6.36 8.51 2.28
N GLY A 135 -7.05 9.40 2.98
CA GLY A 135 -8.02 10.33 2.42
C GLY A 135 -7.64 11.78 2.68
N MET A 136 -7.97 12.66 1.74
CA MET A 136 -7.76 14.09 1.84
C MET A 136 -9.06 14.79 1.46
N ALA A 137 -9.52 15.68 2.35
CA ALA A 137 -10.70 16.51 2.13
C ALA A 137 -10.29 17.97 2.04
N ASP A 138 -10.98 18.75 1.21
CA ASP A 138 -10.87 20.21 1.19
C ASP A 138 -11.35 20.77 2.54
N ALA A 139 -10.51 21.58 3.18
CA ALA A 139 -10.80 22.06 4.53
C ALA A 139 -11.96 23.06 4.59
N LYS A 140 -12.26 23.76 3.49
CA LYS A 140 -13.31 24.79 3.43
C LYS A 140 -14.73 24.20 3.39
N ASN A 141 -14.88 23.08 2.70
CA ASN A 141 -16.19 22.47 2.47
C ASN A 141 -16.30 21.01 2.96
N SER A 142 -15.22 20.47 3.52
CA SER A 142 -15.11 19.08 4.01
C SER A 142 -15.40 18.00 2.95
N LYS A 143 -15.29 18.37 1.66
CA LYS A 143 -15.49 17.45 0.54
C LYS A 143 -14.22 16.61 0.34
N MET A 144 -14.38 15.29 0.24
CA MET A 144 -13.26 14.41 -0.14
C MET A 144 -12.78 14.76 -1.55
N VAL A 145 -11.52 15.14 -1.68
CA VAL A 145 -10.91 15.50 -2.97
C VAL A 145 -9.98 14.44 -3.51
N TRP A 146 -9.38 13.64 -2.62
CA TRP A 146 -8.49 12.56 -3.01
C TRP A 146 -8.50 11.43 -1.99
N GLN A 147 -8.39 10.20 -2.47
CA GLN A 147 -8.27 9.01 -1.65
C GLN A 147 -7.46 7.95 -2.39
N SER A 148 -6.58 7.28 -1.67
CA SER A 148 -5.91 6.07 -2.14
C SER A 148 -6.06 4.94 -1.12
N GLN A 149 -6.31 3.74 -1.63
CA GLN A 149 -6.35 2.50 -0.87
C GLN A 149 -5.24 1.58 -1.34
N ALA A 150 -4.45 1.06 -0.42
CA ALA A 150 -3.51 -0.03 -0.68
C ALA A 150 -3.97 -1.30 0.04
N ILE A 151 -3.85 -2.43 -0.62
CA ILE A 151 -4.12 -3.76 -0.07
C ILE A 151 -2.85 -4.59 -0.18
N SER A 152 -2.49 -5.26 0.91
CA SER A 152 -1.35 -6.16 0.99
C SER A 152 -1.74 -7.46 1.70
N TYR A 153 -1.20 -8.56 1.24
CA TYR A 153 -1.27 -9.86 1.91
C TYR A 153 0.04 -10.10 2.62
N MET A 154 -0.03 -10.52 3.88
CA MET A 154 1.11 -10.61 4.79
C MET A 154 1.09 -11.95 5.53
N GLU A 155 2.24 -12.38 6.00
CA GLU A 155 2.35 -13.49 6.95
C GLU A 155 1.69 -13.12 8.28
N LEU A 156 1.43 -14.12 9.14
CA LEU A 156 0.75 -13.92 10.43
C LEU A 156 1.53 -13.03 11.41
N ASN A 157 2.85 -12.95 11.26
CA ASN A 157 3.73 -12.11 12.08
C ASN A 157 4.54 -11.14 11.20
N PRO A 158 3.92 -10.12 10.59
CA PRO A 158 4.62 -9.21 9.71
C PRO A 158 5.54 -8.26 10.49
N GLU A 159 6.73 -7.98 9.94
CA GLU A 159 7.62 -6.97 10.48
C GLU A 159 7.30 -5.58 9.91
N PHE A 160 6.86 -4.67 10.77
CA PHE A 160 6.63 -3.26 10.45
C PHE A 160 7.86 -2.39 10.76
N THR A 161 8.93 -2.56 10.01
CA THR A 161 10.08 -1.68 10.14
C THR A 161 9.78 -0.29 9.58
N GLU A 162 10.39 0.77 10.14
CA GLU A 162 10.24 2.15 9.64
C GLU A 162 10.51 2.24 8.12
N ARG A 163 11.52 1.52 7.64
CA ARG A 163 11.85 1.47 6.21
C ARG A 163 10.71 0.91 5.36
N ASN A 164 10.07 -0.17 5.82
CA ASN A 164 8.98 -0.82 5.09
C ASN A 164 7.72 0.05 5.11
N ILE A 165 7.42 0.68 6.26
CA ILE A 165 6.32 1.64 6.41
C ILE A 165 6.50 2.79 5.42
N ARG A 166 7.69 3.43 5.41
CA ARG A 166 7.98 4.55 4.50
C ARG A 166 7.86 4.18 3.03
N LYS A 167 8.34 2.99 2.64
CA LYS A 167 8.16 2.48 1.27
C LYS A 167 6.69 2.32 0.92
N GLY A 168 5.89 1.75 1.84
CA GLY A 168 4.45 1.56 1.68
C GLY A 168 3.73 2.89 1.50
N ILE A 169 3.98 3.88 2.37
CA ILE A 169 3.38 5.21 2.28
C ILE A 169 3.75 5.92 0.98
N LYS A 170 5.04 5.90 0.60
CA LYS A 170 5.48 6.44 -0.69
C LYS A 170 4.75 5.81 -1.87
N TYR A 171 4.49 4.50 -1.80
CA TYR A 171 3.76 3.79 -2.84
C TYR A 171 2.28 4.20 -2.88
N VAL A 172 1.62 4.35 -1.73
CA VAL A 172 0.22 4.78 -1.62
C VAL A 172 0.02 6.20 -2.14
N LEU A 173 0.95 7.11 -1.81
CA LEU A 173 0.89 8.52 -2.18
C LEU A 173 1.55 8.84 -3.54
N ARG A 174 2.05 7.85 -4.27
CA ARG A 174 2.86 8.07 -5.49
C ARG A 174 2.20 8.94 -6.55
N ASN A 175 0.87 8.84 -6.68
CA ASN A 175 0.12 9.56 -7.70
C ASN A 175 -0.54 10.85 -7.16
N TYR A 176 -0.28 11.23 -5.92
CA TYR A 176 -0.70 12.52 -5.40
C TYR A 176 0.37 13.59 -5.70
N PRO A 177 0.03 14.80 -6.17
CA PRO A 177 -1.30 15.16 -6.71
C PRO A 177 -1.57 14.43 -8.04
N PRO A 178 -2.87 14.23 -8.40
CA PRO A 178 -3.21 13.68 -9.70
C PRO A 178 -2.64 14.56 -10.82
N LYS A 179 -2.27 13.93 -11.93
CA LYS A 179 -1.86 14.70 -13.12
C LYS A 179 -3.06 15.50 -13.63
N ALA A 180 -2.83 16.78 -13.91
CA ALA A 180 -3.82 17.58 -14.65
C ALA A 180 -4.09 16.92 -16.02
N ASN A 181 -5.37 16.71 -16.32
CA ASN A 181 -5.79 16.24 -17.63
C ASN A 181 -5.64 17.35 -18.68
#